data_af69e2698f9204cd6b65ffb0e3c6d787
#
_entry.id   af69e2698f9204cd6b65ffb0e3c6d787
#
_cell.length_a   1.000
_cell.length_b   1.000
_cell.length_c   1.000
_cell.angle_alpha   90.00
_cell.angle_beta   90.00
_cell.angle_gamma   90.00
#
_symmetry.space_group_name_H-M   'P 1'
#
loop_
_entity.id
_entity.type
_entity.pdbx_description
1 polymer ?
#
loop_
_entity_poly.entity_id
_entity_poly.type
_entity_poly.pdbx_seq_one_letter_code
_entity_poly.pdbx_strand_id
1 'polypeptide(L)'
;MTTLLNNYFRLFDASRTDERAMQDLLSLFTPDAEIVLNGTRRIGFDGFMKAFYEYNSDVKHMWDQWKLQPDGSYQTNWAVCGQAADGTVYAKTGIDIARVNETGQIVYLENVQADKDAFSKYNG
;
A
#
# COMPACT_ATOMS: atom_id res chain seq x y z
N MET A 1 -7.22 -4.89 14.94
CA MET A 1 -6.34 -4.00 14.14
C MET A 1 -5.59 -4.74 13.06
N THR A 2 -4.97 -5.88 13.38
CA THR A 2 -4.21 -6.63 12.36
C THR A 2 -5.11 -7.18 11.25
N THR A 3 -6.38 -7.51 11.54
CA THR A 3 -7.33 -7.96 10.51
C THR A 3 -7.54 -6.88 9.45
N LEU A 4 -7.73 -5.62 9.86
CA LEU A 4 -7.85 -4.48 8.95
C LEU A 4 -6.62 -4.37 8.06
N LEU A 5 -5.43 -4.44 8.65
CA LEU A 5 -4.17 -4.28 7.94
C LEU A 5 -3.87 -5.46 7.01
N ASN A 6 -4.26 -6.69 7.41
CA ASN A 6 -4.15 -7.84 6.52
C ASN A 6 -5.10 -7.69 5.32
N ASN A 7 -6.29 -7.15 5.54
CA ASN A 7 -7.23 -6.90 4.44
C ASN A 7 -6.72 -5.85 3.46
N TYR A 8 -5.89 -4.91 3.91
CA TYR A 8 -5.27 -3.93 3.03
C TYR A 8 -4.53 -4.62 1.86
N PHE A 9 -3.65 -5.56 2.17
CA PHE A 9 -2.91 -6.26 1.11
C PHE A 9 -3.82 -7.12 0.23
N ARG A 10 -4.79 -7.83 0.84
CA ARG A 10 -5.71 -8.69 0.09
C ARG A 10 -6.56 -7.89 -0.88
N LEU A 11 -7.09 -6.76 -0.42
CA LEU A 11 -7.91 -5.88 -1.25
C LEU A 11 -7.07 -5.18 -2.32
N PHE A 12 -5.82 -4.84 -1.99
CA PHE A 12 -4.91 -4.25 -2.97
C PHE A 12 -4.77 -5.19 -4.18
N ASP A 13 -4.45 -6.45 -3.92
CA ASP A 13 -4.26 -7.43 -5.00
C ASP A 13 -5.56 -7.71 -5.76
N ALA A 14 -6.68 -7.79 -5.06
CA ALA A 14 -7.99 -8.04 -5.68
C ALA A 14 -8.51 -6.85 -6.48
N SER A 15 -8.12 -5.64 -6.13
CA SER A 15 -8.66 -4.41 -6.72
C SER A 15 -8.31 -4.24 -8.20
N ARG A 16 -7.34 -5.00 -8.70
CA ARG A 16 -6.96 -4.99 -10.11
C ARG A 16 -8.13 -5.37 -11.03
N THR A 17 -8.91 -6.37 -10.63
CA THR A 17 -9.98 -6.93 -11.45
C THR A 17 -11.37 -6.81 -10.82
N ASP A 18 -11.46 -6.28 -9.60
CA ASP A 18 -12.70 -6.20 -8.84
C ASP A 18 -12.89 -4.77 -8.32
N GLU A 19 -13.85 -4.06 -8.94
CA GLU A 19 -14.15 -2.67 -8.57
C GLU A 19 -14.66 -2.57 -7.13
N ARG A 20 -15.40 -3.57 -6.65
CA ARG A 20 -15.87 -3.61 -5.27
C ARG A 20 -14.68 -3.71 -4.30
N ALA A 21 -13.68 -4.51 -4.64
CA ALA A 21 -12.46 -4.60 -3.83
C ALA A 21 -11.72 -3.28 -3.79
N MET A 22 -11.68 -2.53 -4.90
CA MET A 22 -11.10 -1.19 -4.92
C MET A 22 -11.85 -0.24 -3.99
N GLN A 23 -13.17 -0.24 -4.02
CA GLN A 23 -13.97 0.59 -3.13
C GLN A 23 -13.74 0.21 -1.67
N ASP A 24 -13.70 -1.08 -1.36
CA ASP A 24 -13.45 -1.57 -0.01
C ASP A 24 -12.04 -1.20 0.47
N LEU A 25 -11.05 -1.29 -0.42
CA LEU A 25 -9.67 -0.88 -0.13
C LEU A 25 -9.62 0.61 0.26
N LEU A 26 -10.22 1.46 -0.56
CA LEU A 26 -10.20 2.90 -0.30
C LEU A 26 -10.94 3.26 0.99
N SER A 27 -11.97 2.50 1.33
CA SER A 27 -12.74 2.73 2.55
C SER A 27 -11.99 2.38 3.84
N LEU A 28 -10.85 1.66 3.75
CA LEU A 28 -9.99 1.41 4.91
C LEU A 28 -9.27 2.68 5.37
N PHE A 29 -9.20 3.70 4.53
CA PHE A 29 -8.43 4.92 4.78
C PHE A 29 -9.35 6.10 5.06
N THR A 30 -8.89 7.05 5.87
CA THR A 30 -9.53 8.35 5.92
C THR A 30 -9.27 9.09 4.61
N PRO A 31 -10.18 10.01 4.18
CA PRO A 31 -9.98 10.74 2.92
C PRO A 31 -8.69 11.56 2.88
N ASP A 32 -8.22 12.01 4.03
CA ASP A 32 -7.01 12.82 4.18
C ASP A 32 -5.81 12.02 4.70
N ALA A 33 -5.85 10.69 4.59
CA ALA A 33 -4.74 9.84 5.04
C ALA A 33 -3.42 10.28 4.43
N GLU A 34 -2.39 10.31 5.25
CA GLU A 34 -1.04 10.64 4.81
C GLU A 34 -0.36 9.38 4.28
N ILE A 35 0.13 9.45 3.04
CA ILE A 35 0.81 8.35 2.37
C ILE A 35 2.25 8.79 2.09
N VAL A 36 3.23 8.01 2.58
CA VAL A 36 4.65 8.32 2.40
C VAL A 36 5.30 7.20 1.62
N LEU A 37 5.84 7.52 0.45
CA LEU A 37 6.46 6.56 -0.46
C LEU A 37 7.95 6.88 -0.56
N ASN A 38 8.79 6.11 0.16
CA ASN A 38 10.23 6.35 0.26
C ASN A 38 10.56 7.80 0.60
N GLY A 39 9.84 8.35 1.59
CA GLY A 39 10.06 9.72 2.09
C GLY A 39 9.27 10.81 1.37
N THR A 40 8.61 10.53 0.25
CA THR A 40 7.78 11.52 -0.45
C THR A 40 6.34 11.39 0.03
N ARG A 41 5.82 12.49 0.59
CA ARG A 41 4.50 12.54 1.20
C ARG A 41 3.44 12.96 0.20
N ARG A 42 2.29 12.30 0.27
CA ARG A 42 1.08 12.70 -0.46
C ARG A 42 -0.15 12.50 0.43
N ILE A 43 -1.25 13.11 0.07
CA ILE A 43 -2.52 13.01 0.79
C ILE A 43 -3.50 12.20 -0.05
N GLY A 44 -4.14 11.21 0.59
CA GLY A 44 -5.14 10.36 -0.05
C GLY A 44 -4.52 9.14 -0.73
N PHE A 45 -5.15 7.99 -0.54
CA PHE A 45 -4.66 6.72 -1.12
C PHE A 45 -5.19 6.50 -2.53
N ASP A 46 -6.32 7.09 -2.88
CA ASP A 46 -6.97 6.92 -4.17
C ASP A 46 -6.10 7.34 -5.35
N GLY A 47 -5.42 8.49 -5.22
CA GLY A 47 -4.51 8.97 -6.26
C GLY A 47 -3.35 8.01 -6.52
N PHE A 48 -2.79 7.43 -5.45
CA PHE A 48 -1.73 6.44 -5.58
C PHE A 48 -2.23 5.19 -6.33
N MET A 49 -3.41 4.67 -5.96
CA MET A 49 -3.95 3.47 -6.59
C MET A 49 -4.24 3.68 -8.07
N LYS A 50 -4.76 4.85 -8.43
CA LYS A 50 -5.00 5.20 -9.83
C LYS A 50 -3.69 5.18 -10.63
N ALA A 51 -2.65 5.84 -10.10
CA ALA A 51 -1.35 5.86 -10.76
C ALA A 51 -0.72 4.46 -10.81
N PHE A 52 -0.86 3.68 -9.72
CA PHE A 52 -0.29 2.34 -9.65
C PHE A 52 -0.79 1.46 -10.79
N TYR A 53 -2.10 1.42 -11.05
CA TYR A 53 -2.65 0.57 -12.10
C TYR A 53 -2.54 1.16 -13.51
N GLU A 54 -2.10 2.40 -13.65
CA GLU A 54 -1.66 2.92 -14.95
C GLU A 54 -0.31 2.32 -15.37
N TYR A 55 0.57 2.03 -14.40
CA TYR A 55 1.91 1.51 -14.66
C TYR A 55 2.06 0.02 -14.45
N ASN A 56 1.09 -0.64 -13.84
CA ASN A 56 1.14 -2.06 -13.52
C ASN A 56 -0.13 -2.77 -13.95
N SER A 57 0.03 -3.94 -14.59
CA SER A 57 -1.12 -4.75 -15.02
C SER A 57 -1.50 -5.83 -14.02
N ASP A 58 -0.58 -6.22 -13.12
CA ASP A 58 -0.85 -7.23 -12.10
C ASP A 58 0.09 -7.04 -10.91
N VAL A 59 -0.34 -7.53 -9.75
CA VAL A 59 0.45 -7.46 -8.53
C VAL A 59 -0.02 -8.53 -7.54
N LYS A 60 0.93 -9.13 -6.83
CA LYS A 60 0.68 -10.08 -5.74
C LYS A 60 1.59 -9.77 -4.57
N HIS A 61 1.02 -9.59 -3.39
CA HIS A 61 1.76 -9.30 -2.16
C HIS A 61 1.84 -10.53 -1.26
N MET A 62 2.95 -10.64 -0.55
CA MET A 62 3.11 -11.46 0.64
C MET A 62 3.62 -10.58 1.76
N TRP A 63 3.25 -10.88 2.98
CA TRP A 63 3.72 -10.15 4.16
C TRP A 63 3.85 -11.12 5.33
N ASP A 64 4.68 -10.74 6.32
CA ASP A 64 4.84 -11.56 7.51
C ASP A 64 3.73 -11.22 8.52
N GLN A 65 4.04 -10.49 9.56
CA GLN A 65 3.07 -10.20 10.60
C GLN A 65 3.13 -8.72 10.95
N TRP A 66 1.97 -8.06 10.94
CA TRP A 66 1.88 -6.69 11.45
C TRP A 66 2.17 -6.69 12.95
N LYS A 67 3.16 -5.92 13.37
CA LYS A 67 3.60 -5.84 14.76
C LYS A 67 3.42 -4.43 15.29
N LEU A 68 2.80 -4.34 16.47
CA LEU A 68 2.63 -3.06 17.16
C LEU A 68 4.01 -2.57 17.63
N GLN A 69 4.32 -1.33 17.32
CA GLN A 69 5.57 -0.68 17.69
C GLN A 69 5.40 0.17 18.94
N PRO A 70 6.50 0.52 19.64
CA PRO A 70 6.41 1.34 20.85
C PRO A 70 5.77 2.71 20.65
N ASP A 71 5.81 3.26 19.43
CA ASP A 71 5.20 4.56 19.11
C ASP A 71 3.72 4.46 18.74
N GLY A 72 3.13 3.26 18.82
CA GLY A 72 1.72 3.04 18.49
C GLY A 72 1.43 2.74 17.04
N SER A 73 2.44 2.76 16.18
CA SER A 73 2.28 2.33 14.77
C SER A 73 2.34 0.82 14.66
N TYR A 74 1.93 0.30 13.49
CA TYR A 74 2.09 -1.11 13.13
C TYR A 74 3.09 -1.21 11.98
N GLN A 75 3.92 -2.25 11.99
CA GLN A 75 4.95 -2.45 10.98
C GLN A 75 4.95 -3.89 10.51
N THR A 76 5.12 -4.10 9.21
CA THR A 76 5.28 -5.43 8.62
C THR A 76 6.33 -5.40 7.53
N ASN A 77 6.98 -6.54 7.32
CA ASN A 77 7.80 -6.76 6.13
C ASN A 77 6.92 -7.33 5.03
N TRP A 78 7.19 -6.94 3.79
CA TRP A 78 6.43 -7.46 2.66
C TRP A 78 7.34 -7.76 1.47
N ALA A 79 6.83 -8.61 0.59
CA ALA A 79 7.39 -8.88 -0.73
C ALA A 79 6.27 -8.73 -1.75
N VAL A 80 6.59 -8.23 -2.91
CA VAL A 80 5.63 -8.08 -4.00
C VAL A 80 6.24 -8.62 -5.28
N CYS A 81 5.42 -9.34 -6.05
CA CYS A 81 5.71 -9.71 -7.43
C CYS A 81 4.70 -8.99 -8.29
N GLY A 82 5.15 -8.32 -9.34
CA GLY A 82 4.26 -7.56 -10.18
C GLY A 82 4.63 -7.65 -11.65
N GLN A 83 3.70 -7.19 -12.49
CA GLN A 83 3.92 -7.07 -13.92
C GLN A 83 3.59 -5.65 -14.33
N ALA A 84 4.59 -4.96 -14.86
CA ALA A 84 4.41 -3.60 -15.36
C ALA A 84 3.52 -3.59 -16.61
N ALA A 85 3.00 -2.43 -16.98
CA ALA A 85 2.13 -2.27 -18.14
C ALA A 85 2.79 -2.71 -19.44
N ASP A 86 4.13 -2.64 -19.52
CA ASP A 86 4.90 -3.08 -20.68
C ASP A 86 5.18 -4.58 -20.70
N GLY A 87 4.69 -5.32 -19.70
CA GLY A 87 4.87 -6.77 -19.59
C GLY A 87 6.07 -7.22 -18.76
N THR A 88 6.90 -6.30 -18.29
CA THR A 88 8.07 -6.63 -17.46
C THR A 88 7.62 -7.15 -16.10
N VAL A 89 8.13 -8.32 -15.71
CA VAL A 89 7.85 -8.91 -14.38
C VAL A 89 8.96 -8.46 -13.43
N TYR A 90 8.57 -8.06 -12.22
CA TYR A 90 9.51 -7.62 -11.19
C TYR A 90 9.16 -8.21 -9.84
N ALA A 91 10.11 -8.19 -8.92
CA ALA A 91 9.91 -8.56 -7.54
C ALA A 91 10.65 -7.55 -6.65
N LYS A 92 10.00 -7.16 -5.54
CA LYS A 92 10.56 -6.17 -4.61
C LYS A 92 10.20 -6.55 -3.19
N THR A 93 11.01 -6.08 -2.24
CA THR A 93 10.75 -6.23 -0.81
C THR A 93 10.79 -4.88 -0.14
N GLY A 94 10.12 -4.77 0.99
CA GLY A 94 10.11 -3.54 1.75
C GLY A 94 9.44 -3.68 3.10
N ILE A 95 9.16 -2.54 3.69
CA ILE A 95 8.50 -2.41 4.99
C ILE A 95 7.34 -1.45 4.83
N ASP A 96 6.19 -1.81 5.40
CA ASP A 96 5.06 -0.88 5.55
C ASP A 96 4.90 -0.51 7.02
N ILE A 97 4.63 0.77 7.26
CA ILE A 97 4.34 1.31 8.59
C ILE A 97 2.96 1.98 8.51
N ALA A 98 2.05 1.60 9.40
CA ALA A 98 0.68 2.11 9.38
C ALA A 98 0.27 2.66 10.74
N ARG A 99 -0.57 3.71 10.73
CA ARG A 99 -1.26 4.21 11.91
C ARG A 99 -2.76 4.15 11.67
N VAL A 100 -3.47 3.68 12.68
CA VAL A 100 -4.92 3.48 12.63
C VAL A 100 -5.56 4.34 13.71
N ASN A 101 -6.66 5.01 13.38
CA ASN A 101 -7.37 5.85 14.34
C ASN A 101 -8.34 5.02 15.21
N GLU A 102 -9.04 5.70 16.11
CA GLU A 102 -9.95 5.05 17.06
C GLU A 102 -11.15 4.41 16.37
N THR A 103 -11.55 4.89 15.19
CA THR A 103 -12.67 4.33 14.45
C THR A 103 -12.27 3.17 13.54
N GLY A 104 -10.99 2.77 13.56
CA GLY A 104 -10.52 1.64 12.79
C GLY A 104 -10.22 1.96 11.32
N GLN A 105 -9.81 3.19 11.03
CA GLN A 105 -9.38 3.58 9.68
C GLN A 105 -7.90 3.93 9.66
N ILE A 106 -7.24 3.66 8.55
CA ILE A 106 -5.83 3.99 8.35
C ILE A 106 -5.73 5.50 8.09
N VAL A 107 -4.91 6.19 8.90
CA VAL A 107 -4.66 7.62 8.78
C VAL A 107 -3.26 7.92 8.26
N TYR A 108 -2.38 6.91 8.29
CA TYR A 108 -0.98 7.04 7.86
C TYR A 108 -0.50 5.70 7.33
N LEU A 109 0.14 5.71 6.16
CA LEU A 109 0.77 4.54 5.59
C LEU A 109 2.09 4.96 4.96
N GLU A 110 3.17 4.36 5.41
CA GLU A 110 4.50 4.61 4.86
C GLU A 110 5.05 3.33 4.25
N ASN A 111 5.55 3.43 3.04
CA ASN A 111 6.20 2.34 2.32
C ASN A 111 7.68 2.67 2.16
N VAL A 112 8.53 1.79 2.67
CA VAL A 112 9.99 1.96 2.64
C VAL A 112 10.58 0.81 1.82
N GLN A 113 11.29 1.16 0.75
CA GLN A 113 11.98 0.19 -0.10
C GLN A 113 13.45 0.55 -0.23
N ALA A 114 14.29 -0.47 -0.42
CA ALA A 114 15.72 -0.25 -0.70
C ALA A 114 15.93 0.44 -2.05
N ASP A 115 15.08 0.17 -3.03
CA ASP A 115 15.10 0.84 -4.33
C ASP A 115 14.54 2.26 -4.19
N LYS A 116 15.42 3.25 -4.20
CA LYS A 116 15.05 4.66 -4.01
C LYS A 116 14.16 5.20 -5.12
N ASP A 117 14.19 4.61 -6.30
CA ASP A 117 13.44 5.07 -7.46
C ASP A 117 12.13 4.31 -7.66
N ALA A 118 11.80 3.38 -6.75
CA ALA A 118 10.63 2.51 -6.89
C ALA A 118 9.31 3.28 -7.11
N PHE A 119 9.18 4.46 -6.50
CA PHE A 119 7.96 5.25 -6.53
C PHE A 119 8.07 6.53 -7.35
N SER A 120 9.19 6.79 -8.02
CA SER A 120 9.39 8.06 -8.71
C SER A 120 8.31 8.36 -9.75
N LYS A 121 7.87 7.34 -10.48
CA LYS A 121 6.81 7.50 -11.50
C LYS A 121 5.43 7.75 -10.92
N TYR A 122 5.20 7.40 -9.65
CA TYR A 122 3.91 7.61 -8.98
C TYR A 122 3.82 8.99 -8.32
N ASN A 123 4.96 9.61 -8.07
CA ASN A 123 5.06 10.90 -7.38
C ASN A 123 5.20 12.08 -8.35
N GLY A 124 5.50 11.79 -9.57
CA GLY A 124 5.62 12.79 -10.61
C GLY A 124 4.32 13.07 -11.30
#